data_ba5f49bb54d50974abaaa0ea60f7e6ef
#
_entry.id   ba5f49bb54d50974abaaa0ea60f7e6ef
#
_cell.length_a   1.000
_cell.length_b   1.000
_cell.length_c   1.000
_cell.angle_alpha   90.00
_cell.angle_beta   90.00
_cell.angle_gamma   90.00
#
_symmetry.space_group_name_H-M   'P 1'
#
loop_
_entity.id
_entity.type
_entity.pdbx_description
1 polymer ?
#
loop_
_entity_poly.entity_id
_entity_poly.type
_entity_poly.pdbx_seq_one_letter_code
_entity_poly.pdbx_strand_id
1 'polypeptide(L)'
;MANSKYEYVKLYEVEDEVMPPNIIVVRVDGRNFSRFSEAHEFVKPNCKKALELMNECARVVLEHFPDIIFSYGYSDEFSFVFKKETKFYQRRASKILSLIASFFTSVYVTKWKEVFPEKDLSYSPSFRARVILCASVEVLQAYLAWRQNECHLSNQYNTCLWQLIKCGKPEKEAQEMLEVEVCVKYKDDCYPIKRSKRRVTIVHMENIASRRFWNDQLYLLKELGHFSKDVNKTKTEYLKSFQYESRLLLSTWIVIRIDGCHFHRFSEVHKFEKPNDEAALNLMNSCAVGVLEEFNDIVFSYGVSDEYSFVLKKESQLYGRRASEIVSAIVSYFSSMYIMKWKDFFPHKEMMYTPYFDGRAVCYPSSQILRDYLAWRQVDCHINNQYNTCFWMLVKSGRTKSASQTYLKGTQVQDKNELLAQLSGATDYYNKLPPMFRLGSSVYRNKEEKKIVGDKEEGGSIDNICEKVVIEYCNIIEPSFWEAHSATIQING
;
A
#
# COMPACT_ATOMS: atom_id res chain seq x y z
N MET A 1 10.88 -11.75 22.78
CA MET A 1 11.50 -11.98 21.47
C MET A 1 12.81 -12.69 21.70
N ALA A 2 13.05 -13.82 21.05
CA ALA A 2 14.33 -14.53 21.19
C ALA A 2 15.41 -13.73 20.46
N ASN A 3 16.55 -13.47 21.09
CA ASN A 3 17.69 -12.79 20.50
C ASN A 3 18.28 -13.66 19.38
N SER A 4 17.92 -13.39 18.16
CA SER A 4 18.52 -14.04 16.97
C SER A 4 19.84 -13.36 16.64
N LYS A 5 20.87 -14.14 16.20
CA LYS A 5 22.14 -13.59 15.68
C LYS A 5 21.97 -12.64 14.51
N TYR A 6 20.80 -12.65 13.87
CA TYR A 6 20.44 -11.79 12.73
C TYR A 6 19.77 -10.47 13.13
N GLU A 7 19.53 -10.21 14.41
CA GLU A 7 18.76 -9.04 14.87
C GLU A 7 19.40 -7.70 14.52
N TYR A 8 20.72 -7.68 14.28
CA TYR A 8 21.47 -6.49 13.87
C TYR A 8 20.94 -5.84 12.58
N VAL A 9 20.24 -6.59 11.72
CA VAL A 9 19.68 -6.07 10.46
C VAL A 9 18.64 -4.96 10.69
N LYS A 10 18.08 -4.85 11.90
CA LYS A 10 17.19 -3.76 12.31
C LYS A 10 17.89 -2.39 12.29
N LEU A 11 19.21 -2.35 12.44
CA LEU A 11 20.00 -1.12 12.40
C LEU A 11 19.94 -0.40 11.05
N TYR A 12 19.53 -1.10 9.99
CA TYR A 12 19.32 -0.53 8.66
C TYR A 12 17.93 0.10 8.49
N GLU A 13 17.00 -0.10 9.43
CA GLU A 13 15.71 0.58 9.42
C GLU A 13 15.90 2.05 9.82
N VAL A 14 15.64 2.98 8.90
CA VAL A 14 15.78 4.41 9.14
C VAL A 14 14.53 4.93 9.84
N GLU A 15 14.71 5.75 10.88
CA GLU A 15 13.61 6.52 11.46
C GLU A 15 13.22 7.66 10.51
N ASP A 16 11.92 7.75 10.23
CA ASP A 16 11.34 8.72 9.30
C ASP A 16 10.27 9.59 9.98
N GLU A 17 10.52 9.96 11.24
CA GLU A 17 9.61 10.80 12.02
C GLU A 17 9.56 12.22 11.47
N VAL A 18 8.35 12.70 11.23
CA VAL A 18 8.11 14.09 10.83
C VAL A 18 8.18 15.00 12.05
N MET A 19 9.15 15.89 12.08
CA MET A 19 9.37 16.83 13.19
C MET A 19 8.19 17.80 13.38
N PRO A 20 7.71 18.00 14.63
CA PRO A 20 6.83 19.11 14.95
C PRO A 20 7.54 20.46 14.71
N PRO A 21 6.84 21.55 14.37
CA PRO A 21 5.39 21.70 14.28
C PRO A 21 4.84 21.53 12.86
N ASN A 22 5.53 20.82 11.96
CA ASN A 22 5.08 20.66 10.57
C ASN A 22 3.68 20.04 10.50
N ILE A 23 2.82 20.62 9.69
CA ILE A 23 1.52 20.04 9.33
C ILE A 23 1.76 18.96 8.27
N ILE A 24 1.26 17.75 8.51
CA ILE A 24 1.39 16.63 7.58
C ILE A 24 0.22 16.66 6.60
N VAL A 25 0.54 16.60 5.32
CA VAL A 25 -0.43 16.34 4.26
C VAL A 25 -0.02 15.06 3.54
N VAL A 26 -0.92 14.11 3.39
CA VAL A 26 -0.72 12.94 2.55
C VAL A 26 -1.49 13.12 1.27
N ARG A 27 -0.79 13.18 0.14
CA ARG A 27 -1.39 13.21 -1.18
C ARG A 27 -1.38 11.81 -1.77
N VAL A 28 -2.54 11.34 -2.17
CA VAL A 28 -2.76 10.06 -2.86
C VAL A 28 -3.11 10.36 -4.30
N ASP A 29 -2.47 9.73 -5.27
CA ASP A 29 -2.76 9.87 -6.70
C ASP A 29 -2.83 8.50 -7.40
N GLY A 30 -3.75 8.36 -8.35
CA GLY A 30 -3.97 7.13 -9.08
C GLY A 30 -2.75 6.71 -9.90
N ARG A 31 -2.36 5.45 -9.77
CA ARG A 31 -1.29 4.86 -10.56
C ARG A 31 -1.86 4.27 -11.85
N ASN A 32 -1.34 4.71 -13.01
CA ASN A 32 -1.80 4.26 -14.32
C ASN A 32 -3.32 4.45 -14.54
N PHE A 33 -3.90 5.51 -13.95
CA PHE A 33 -5.35 5.75 -14.00
C PHE A 33 -5.88 6.07 -15.40
N SER A 34 -5.05 6.53 -16.33
CA SER A 34 -5.45 6.64 -17.74
C SER A 34 -5.86 5.26 -18.27
N ARG A 35 -4.97 4.25 -18.12
CA ARG A 35 -5.24 2.87 -18.51
C ARG A 35 -6.42 2.27 -17.74
N PHE A 36 -6.50 2.54 -16.42
CA PHE A 36 -7.62 2.12 -15.59
C PHE A 36 -8.95 2.70 -16.10
N SER A 37 -8.99 3.99 -16.41
CA SER A 37 -10.19 4.67 -16.90
C SER A 37 -10.62 4.19 -18.28
N GLU A 38 -9.67 3.81 -19.13
CA GLU A 38 -9.92 3.21 -20.45
C GLU A 38 -10.48 1.80 -20.29
N ALA A 39 -9.85 0.95 -19.49
CA ALA A 39 -10.30 -0.43 -19.24
C ALA A 39 -11.73 -0.51 -18.68
N HIS A 40 -12.14 0.51 -17.91
CA HIS A 40 -13.49 0.60 -17.33
C HIS A 40 -14.41 1.59 -18.06
N GLU A 41 -13.99 2.07 -19.24
CA GLU A 41 -14.80 2.93 -20.12
C GLU A 41 -15.40 4.14 -19.37
N PHE A 42 -14.56 4.89 -18.66
CA PHE A 42 -15.01 6.12 -17.99
C PHE A 42 -15.33 7.20 -19.00
N VAL A 43 -16.46 7.86 -18.80
CA VAL A 43 -16.90 8.96 -19.66
C VAL A 43 -15.87 10.09 -19.63
N LYS A 44 -15.47 10.55 -20.82
CA LYS A 44 -14.49 11.63 -20.99
C LYS A 44 -15.19 12.96 -21.34
N PRO A 45 -14.71 14.13 -20.86
CA PRO A 45 -13.50 14.33 -20.07
C PRO A 45 -13.64 13.92 -18.59
N ASN A 46 -14.84 13.95 -18.04
CA ASN A 46 -15.11 13.69 -16.63
C ASN A 46 -16.20 12.64 -16.46
N CYS A 47 -15.91 11.61 -15.67
CA CYS A 47 -16.89 10.61 -15.27
C CYS A 47 -17.43 10.95 -13.87
N LYS A 48 -18.68 11.43 -13.79
CA LYS A 48 -19.30 11.81 -12.52
C LYS A 48 -19.28 10.68 -11.49
N LYS A 49 -19.64 9.45 -11.88
CA LYS A 49 -19.61 8.28 -11.00
C LYS A 49 -18.19 7.98 -10.46
N ALA A 50 -17.15 8.13 -11.30
CA ALA A 50 -15.77 7.92 -10.84
C ALA A 50 -15.35 8.98 -9.81
N LEU A 51 -15.75 10.24 -9.98
CA LEU A 51 -15.52 11.29 -9.00
C LEU A 51 -16.32 11.08 -7.71
N GLU A 52 -17.56 10.60 -7.81
CA GLU A 52 -18.37 10.21 -6.65
C GLU A 52 -17.71 9.08 -5.85
N LEU A 53 -17.15 8.07 -6.54
CA LEU A 53 -16.41 7.00 -5.88
C LEU A 53 -15.16 7.54 -5.15
N MET A 54 -14.40 8.42 -5.79
CA MET A 54 -13.23 9.07 -5.15
C MET A 54 -13.63 9.87 -3.92
N ASN A 55 -14.72 10.65 -4.00
CA ASN A 55 -15.25 11.42 -2.88
C ASN A 55 -15.72 10.52 -1.73
N GLU A 56 -16.40 9.41 -2.06
CA GLU A 56 -16.85 8.44 -1.05
C GLU A 56 -15.65 7.78 -0.34
N CYS A 57 -14.60 7.43 -1.08
CA CYS A 57 -13.36 6.92 -0.49
C CYS A 57 -12.74 7.93 0.48
N ALA A 58 -12.65 9.20 0.08
CA ALA A 58 -12.11 10.26 0.94
C ALA A 58 -12.97 10.45 2.20
N ARG A 59 -14.31 10.41 2.08
CA ARG A 59 -15.23 10.47 3.21
C ARG A 59 -14.97 9.36 4.21
N VAL A 60 -14.86 8.11 3.74
CA VAL A 60 -14.60 6.95 4.59
C VAL A 60 -13.22 7.04 5.26
N VAL A 61 -12.20 7.56 4.56
CA VAL A 61 -10.86 7.81 5.14
C VAL A 61 -10.94 8.81 6.30
N LEU A 62 -11.66 9.93 6.14
CA LEU A 62 -11.84 10.93 7.20
C LEU A 62 -12.59 10.37 8.42
N GLU A 63 -13.56 9.50 8.19
CA GLU A 63 -14.32 8.85 9.26
C GLU A 63 -13.47 7.83 10.02
N HIS A 64 -12.60 7.11 9.31
CA HIS A 64 -11.76 6.08 9.91
C HIS A 64 -10.56 6.64 10.67
N PHE A 65 -9.96 7.74 10.19
CA PHE A 65 -8.77 8.36 10.77
C PHE A 65 -9.10 9.74 11.39
N PRO A 66 -9.43 9.80 12.70
CA PRO A 66 -9.87 11.05 13.35
C PRO A 66 -8.83 12.16 13.40
N ASP A 67 -7.56 11.84 13.09
CA ASP A 67 -6.48 12.82 13.00
C ASP A 67 -6.44 13.57 11.67
N ILE A 68 -7.18 13.08 10.67
CA ILE A 68 -7.39 13.79 9.40
C ILE A 68 -8.59 14.71 9.58
N ILE A 69 -8.39 16.00 9.33
CA ILE A 69 -9.41 17.04 9.59
C ILE A 69 -9.99 17.66 8.34
N PHE A 70 -9.27 17.53 7.22
CA PHE A 70 -9.68 18.09 5.95
C PHE A 70 -9.10 17.26 4.81
N SER A 71 -9.84 17.16 3.70
CA SER A 71 -9.30 16.63 2.46
C SER A 71 -9.76 17.46 1.27
N TYR A 72 -8.89 17.54 0.27
CA TYR A 72 -9.17 18.16 -1.02
C TYR A 72 -8.77 17.21 -2.14
N GLY A 73 -9.66 17.03 -3.11
CA GLY A 73 -9.38 16.16 -4.24
C GLY A 73 -9.95 16.63 -5.56
N TYR A 74 -9.36 16.16 -6.64
CA TYR A 74 -9.86 16.32 -8.00
C TYR A 74 -9.33 15.16 -8.88
N SER A 75 -10.08 14.80 -9.91
CA SER A 75 -9.73 13.67 -10.78
C SER A 75 -9.47 12.39 -9.97
N ASP A 76 -8.28 11.84 -10.06
CA ASP A 76 -7.79 10.67 -9.34
C ASP A 76 -6.84 11.00 -8.18
N GLU A 77 -6.82 12.26 -7.73
CA GLU A 77 -5.95 12.76 -6.66
C GLU A 77 -6.76 13.22 -5.43
N PHE A 78 -6.27 12.89 -4.23
CA PHE A 78 -6.75 13.43 -2.95
C PHE A 78 -5.60 13.79 -2.03
N SER A 79 -5.71 14.94 -1.35
CA SER A 79 -4.79 15.43 -0.31
C SER A 79 -5.49 15.39 1.05
N PHE A 80 -4.95 14.66 2.01
CA PHE A 80 -5.48 14.49 3.37
C PHE A 80 -4.64 15.29 4.35
N VAL A 81 -5.25 16.25 5.03
CA VAL A 81 -4.59 17.18 5.97
C VAL A 81 -4.79 16.68 7.39
N PHE A 82 -3.68 16.43 8.10
CA PHE A 82 -3.68 16.03 9.49
C PHE A 82 -3.73 17.23 10.44
N LYS A 83 -4.24 17.01 11.65
CA LYS A 83 -4.11 17.97 12.75
C LYS A 83 -2.64 18.35 12.94
N LYS A 84 -2.39 19.61 13.25
CA LYS A 84 -1.03 20.09 13.53
C LYS A 84 -0.36 19.31 14.65
N GLU A 85 -1.09 19.04 15.72
CA GLU A 85 -0.60 18.34 16.91
C GLU A 85 -0.79 16.81 16.86
N THR A 86 -0.98 16.25 15.65
CA THR A 86 -1.14 14.80 15.52
C THR A 86 0.06 14.03 16.07
N LYS A 87 -0.23 12.95 16.80
CA LYS A 87 0.75 11.94 17.25
C LYS A 87 0.53 10.60 16.54
N PHE A 88 -0.26 10.60 15.48
CA PHE A 88 -0.65 9.41 14.74
C PHE A 88 0.59 8.63 14.30
N TYR A 89 0.70 7.38 14.76
CA TYR A 89 1.84 6.48 14.57
C TYR A 89 3.21 7.15 14.82
N GLN A 90 3.31 7.98 15.87
CA GLN A 90 4.53 8.70 16.22
C GLN A 90 5.06 9.58 15.08
N ARG A 91 4.14 10.07 14.22
CA ARG A 91 4.45 10.91 13.05
C ARG A 91 5.41 10.26 12.03
N ARG A 92 5.50 8.93 11.97
CA ARG A 92 6.35 8.21 11.01
C ARG A 92 5.77 8.33 9.62
N ALA A 93 6.51 8.99 8.71
CA ALA A 93 6.05 9.33 7.37
C ALA A 93 5.69 8.11 6.53
N SER A 94 6.55 7.09 6.48
CA SER A 94 6.30 5.86 5.71
C SER A 94 5.06 5.13 6.21
N LYS A 95 4.88 5.07 7.53
CA LYS A 95 3.72 4.38 8.12
C LYS A 95 2.41 5.13 7.84
N ILE A 96 2.41 6.43 8.03
CA ILE A 96 1.24 7.28 7.76
C ILE A 96 0.83 7.19 6.30
N LEU A 97 1.79 7.39 5.38
CA LEU A 97 1.49 7.39 3.95
C LEU A 97 1.00 6.02 3.44
N SER A 98 1.63 4.92 3.89
CA SER A 98 1.26 3.59 3.45
C SER A 98 -0.12 3.16 3.95
N LEU A 99 -0.44 3.46 5.21
CA LEU A 99 -1.77 3.23 5.77
C LEU A 99 -2.86 3.98 5.01
N ILE A 100 -2.65 5.25 4.69
CA ILE A 100 -3.63 6.05 3.96
C ILE A 100 -3.80 5.52 2.53
N ALA A 101 -2.71 5.24 1.82
CA ALA A 101 -2.76 4.70 0.45
C ALA A 101 -3.44 3.33 0.42
N SER A 102 -3.08 2.44 1.34
CA SER A 102 -3.67 1.11 1.46
C SER A 102 -5.17 1.17 1.76
N PHE A 103 -5.56 1.91 2.80
CA PHE A 103 -6.95 2.02 3.21
C PHE A 103 -7.81 2.68 2.14
N PHE A 104 -7.33 3.76 1.52
CA PHE A 104 -8.02 4.43 0.41
C PHE A 104 -8.28 3.45 -0.74
N THR A 105 -7.26 2.67 -1.12
CA THR A 105 -7.38 1.67 -2.18
C THR A 105 -8.37 0.57 -1.81
N SER A 106 -8.29 0.08 -0.58
CA SER A 106 -9.21 -0.95 -0.08
C SER A 106 -10.66 -0.47 -0.12
N VAL A 107 -10.90 0.77 0.29
CA VAL A 107 -12.25 1.37 0.21
C VAL A 107 -12.69 1.52 -1.24
N TYR A 108 -11.78 1.94 -2.15
CA TYR A 108 -12.09 2.09 -3.57
C TYR A 108 -12.57 0.78 -4.19
N VAL A 109 -11.88 -0.33 -3.92
CA VAL A 109 -12.28 -1.66 -4.42
C VAL A 109 -13.59 -2.12 -3.79
N THR A 110 -13.75 -1.95 -2.48
CA THR A 110 -14.95 -2.36 -1.75
C THR A 110 -16.20 -1.58 -2.23
N LYS A 111 -16.04 -0.28 -2.50
CA LYS A 111 -17.13 0.60 -2.93
C LYS A 111 -17.43 0.54 -4.42
N TRP A 112 -16.59 -0.14 -5.21
CA TRP A 112 -16.74 -0.19 -6.66
C TRP A 112 -18.14 -0.64 -7.10
N LYS A 113 -18.62 -1.76 -6.60
CA LYS A 113 -19.94 -2.31 -6.98
C LYS A 113 -21.13 -1.47 -6.51
N GLU A 114 -20.97 -0.66 -5.48
CA GLU A 114 -22.02 0.27 -5.02
C GLU A 114 -22.20 1.41 -6.05
N VAL A 115 -21.10 1.89 -6.67
CA VAL A 115 -21.13 3.00 -7.62
C VAL A 115 -21.28 2.51 -9.05
N PHE A 116 -20.67 1.37 -9.38
CA PHE A 116 -20.71 0.74 -10.69
C PHE A 116 -21.28 -0.68 -10.61
N PRO A 117 -22.58 -0.86 -10.30
CA PRO A 117 -23.18 -2.19 -10.12
C PRO A 117 -23.08 -3.06 -11.40
N GLU A 118 -23.13 -2.45 -12.58
CA GLU A 118 -23.11 -3.14 -13.87
C GLU A 118 -21.69 -3.40 -14.42
N LYS A 119 -20.63 -2.88 -13.74
CA LYS A 119 -19.25 -3.03 -14.20
C LYS A 119 -18.45 -3.88 -13.24
N ASP A 120 -17.80 -4.92 -13.75
CA ASP A 120 -16.81 -5.68 -12.98
C ASP A 120 -15.50 -4.90 -12.92
N LEU A 121 -14.80 -5.06 -11.79
CA LEU A 121 -13.47 -4.50 -11.61
C LEU A 121 -12.45 -5.44 -12.24
N SER A 122 -12.17 -5.22 -13.53
CA SER A 122 -11.30 -6.09 -14.33
C SER A 122 -9.81 -5.75 -14.20
N TYR A 123 -9.49 -4.53 -13.77
CA TYR A 123 -8.13 -4.04 -13.59
C TYR A 123 -7.94 -3.56 -12.15
N SER A 124 -6.89 -4.03 -11.48
CA SER A 124 -6.61 -3.68 -10.08
C SER A 124 -6.24 -2.20 -9.95
N PRO A 125 -7.06 -1.37 -9.27
CA PRO A 125 -6.67 0.00 -8.98
C PRO A 125 -5.52 0.02 -7.99
N SER A 126 -4.61 0.96 -8.16
CA SER A 126 -3.56 1.24 -7.18
C SER A 126 -3.26 2.73 -7.14
N PHE A 127 -2.82 3.18 -5.98
CA PHE A 127 -2.55 4.59 -5.72
C PHE A 127 -1.14 4.77 -5.19
N ARG A 128 -0.46 5.81 -5.65
CA ARG A 128 0.79 6.27 -5.04
C ARG A 128 0.47 7.33 -3.99
N ALA A 129 1.32 7.47 -3.01
CA ALA A 129 1.17 8.53 -2.03
C ALA A 129 2.49 9.27 -1.78
N ARG A 130 2.37 10.53 -1.36
CA ARG A 130 3.48 11.39 -0.98
C ARG A 130 3.14 12.15 0.29
N VAL A 131 4.14 12.37 1.12
CA VAL A 131 4.02 13.25 2.28
C VAL A 131 4.49 14.64 1.90
N ILE A 132 3.68 15.64 2.20
CA ILE A 132 4.00 17.05 2.07
C ILE A 132 4.06 17.65 3.47
N LEU A 133 5.14 18.35 3.78
CA LEU A 133 5.38 18.97 5.07
C LEU A 133 5.15 20.47 4.98
N CYS A 134 4.07 20.94 5.59
CA CYS A 134 3.77 22.37 5.63
C CYS A 134 4.26 22.95 6.95
N ALA A 135 5.32 23.76 6.89
CA ALA A 135 5.94 24.39 8.05
C ALA A 135 5.01 25.38 8.77
N SER A 136 4.04 25.93 8.05
CA SER A 136 3.03 26.85 8.60
C SER A 136 1.68 26.66 7.90
N VAL A 137 0.67 27.31 8.46
CA VAL A 137 -0.69 27.32 7.90
C VAL A 137 -0.73 28.04 6.56
N GLU A 138 0.08 29.08 6.38
CA GLU A 138 0.19 29.82 5.11
C GLU A 138 0.76 28.92 4.00
N VAL A 139 1.74 28.07 4.32
CA VAL A 139 2.28 27.08 3.38
C VAL A 139 1.21 26.06 3.01
N LEU A 140 0.43 25.58 3.97
CA LEU A 140 -0.69 24.67 3.72
C LEU A 140 -1.73 25.32 2.81
N GLN A 141 -2.10 26.55 3.09
CA GLN A 141 -3.07 27.32 2.28
C GLN A 141 -2.55 27.50 0.85
N ALA A 142 -1.27 27.88 0.69
CA ALA A 142 -0.64 28.00 -0.62
C ALA A 142 -0.64 26.67 -1.38
N TYR A 143 -0.34 25.56 -0.70
CA TYR A 143 -0.38 24.21 -1.27
C TYR A 143 -1.78 23.86 -1.77
N LEU A 144 -2.82 24.07 -0.96
CA LEU A 144 -4.20 23.77 -1.33
C LEU A 144 -4.69 24.66 -2.49
N ALA A 145 -4.34 25.94 -2.47
CA ALA A 145 -4.64 26.86 -3.57
C ALA A 145 -3.93 26.45 -4.87
N TRP A 146 -2.68 25.97 -4.79
CA TRP A 146 -1.98 25.42 -5.93
C TRP A 146 -2.71 24.17 -6.48
N ARG A 147 -3.11 23.22 -5.64
CA ARG A 147 -3.83 22.03 -6.09
C ARG A 147 -5.18 22.38 -6.76
N GLN A 148 -5.89 23.38 -6.22
CA GLN A 148 -7.13 23.84 -6.85
C GLN A 148 -6.88 24.52 -8.21
N ASN A 149 -5.81 25.29 -8.35
CA ASN A 149 -5.44 25.88 -9.62
C ASN A 149 -5.08 24.81 -10.66
N GLU A 150 -4.31 23.78 -10.27
CA GLU A 150 -3.99 22.64 -11.13
C GLU A 150 -5.27 21.89 -11.58
N CYS A 151 -6.21 21.66 -10.66
CA CYS A 151 -7.54 21.10 -10.97
C CYS A 151 -8.21 21.88 -12.10
N HIS A 152 -8.22 23.20 -11.95
CA HIS A 152 -8.85 24.09 -12.90
C HIS A 152 -8.19 24.03 -14.27
N LEU A 153 -6.87 24.17 -14.33
CA LEU A 153 -6.11 24.13 -15.58
C LEU A 153 -6.26 22.77 -16.28
N SER A 154 -6.10 21.68 -15.52
CA SER A 154 -6.23 20.32 -16.06
C SER A 154 -7.64 20.05 -16.58
N ASN A 155 -8.67 20.48 -15.85
CA ASN A 155 -10.06 20.27 -16.28
C ASN A 155 -10.39 21.09 -17.54
N GLN A 156 -9.91 22.32 -17.61
CA GLN A 156 -10.08 23.17 -18.81
C GLN A 156 -9.40 22.54 -20.02
N TYR A 157 -8.13 22.13 -19.87
CA TYR A 157 -7.38 21.47 -20.93
C TYR A 157 -8.08 20.19 -21.42
N ASN A 158 -8.44 19.29 -20.50
CA ASN A 158 -9.09 18.04 -20.84
C ASN A 158 -10.47 18.26 -21.49
N THR A 159 -11.24 19.26 -21.04
CA THR A 159 -12.53 19.59 -21.65
C THR A 159 -12.36 20.03 -23.07
N CYS A 160 -11.40 20.93 -23.37
CA CYS A 160 -11.10 21.38 -24.72
C CYS A 160 -10.58 20.22 -25.59
N LEU A 161 -9.63 19.43 -25.08
CA LEU A 161 -9.07 18.29 -25.78
C LEU A 161 -10.16 17.29 -26.23
N TRP A 162 -10.98 16.86 -25.30
CA TRP A 162 -12.03 15.88 -25.60
C TRP A 162 -13.14 16.46 -26.48
N GLN A 163 -13.36 17.78 -26.45
CA GLN A 163 -14.29 18.43 -27.38
C GLN A 163 -13.73 18.43 -28.79
N LEU A 164 -12.44 18.72 -28.98
CA LEU A 164 -11.79 18.65 -30.29
C LEU A 164 -11.81 17.23 -30.87
N ILE A 165 -11.50 16.22 -30.02
CA ILE A 165 -11.58 14.80 -30.44
C ILE A 165 -13.02 14.41 -30.87
N LYS A 166 -14.03 14.83 -30.10
CA LYS A 166 -15.44 14.60 -30.45
C LYS A 166 -15.85 15.30 -31.77
N CYS A 167 -15.19 16.40 -32.11
CA CYS A 167 -15.37 17.07 -33.39
C CYS A 167 -14.57 16.41 -34.56
N GLY A 168 -13.98 15.23 -34.33
CA GLY A 168 -13.28 14.45 -35.34
C GLY A 168 -11.80 14.77 -35.53
N LYS A 169 -11.19 15.54 -34.61
CA LYS A 169 -9.76 15.79 -34.67
C LYS A 169 -8.99 14.61 -34.11
N PRO A 170 -7.88 14.15 -34.75
CA PRO A 170 -6.94 13.20 -34.15
C PRO A 170 -6.39 13.74 -32.85
N GLU A 171 -6.15 12.87 -31.86
CA GLU A 171 -5.69 13.28 -30.52
C GLU A 171 -4.41 14.12 -30.58
N LYS A 172 -3.45 13.71 -31.40
CA LYS A 172 -2.18 14.45 -31.57
C LYS A 172 -2.39 15.88 -32.10
N GLU A 173 -3.25 16.04 -33.11
CA GLU A 173 -3.61 17.36 -33.68
C GLU A 173 -4.35 18.22 -32.63
N ALA A 174 -5.25 17.61 -31.85
CA ALA A 174 -5.98 18.30 -30.81
C ALA A 174 -5.03 18.76 -29.67
N GLN A 175 -4.02 17.96 -29.30
CA GLN A 175 -2.99 18.35 -28.36
C GLN A 175 -2.13 19.52 -28.87
N GLU A 176 -1.64 19.45 -30.11
CA GLU A 176 -0.87 20.52 -30.75
C GLU A 176 -1.65 21.86 -30.78
N MET A 177 -2.96 21.80 -31.01
CA MET A 177 -3.82 23.01 -30.99
C MET A 177 -3.98 23.65 -29.63
N LEU A 178 -3.76 22.89 -28.53
CA LEU A 178 -3.94 23.34 -27.14
C LEU A 178 -2.63 23.79 -26.47
N GLU A 179 -1.49 23.70 -27.14
CA GLU A 179 -0.19 24.16 -26.60
C GLU A 179 -0.04 25.69 -26.49
N VAL A 180 -1.09 26.46 -26.85
CA VAL A 180 -1.11 27.93 -26.77
C VAL A 180 -1.64 28.39 -25.42
N GLU A 181 -0.90 29.26 -24.72
CA GLU A 181 -1.26 29.81 -23.40
C GLU A 181 -2.61 30.53 -23.36
N VAL A 182 -3.46 30.17 -22.40
CA VAL A 182 -4.78 30.80 -22.16
C VAL A 182 -4.91 31.28 -20.71
N CYS A 183 -5.18 32.57 -20.49
CA CYS A 183 -5.53 33.16 -19.21
C CYS A 183 -7.05 33.36 -19.05
N VAL A 184 -7.67 32.86 -17.95
CA VAL A 184 -9.12 32.99 -17.70
C VAL A 184 -9.43 33.55 -16.31
N LYS A 185 -10.47 34.41 -16.19
CA LYS A 185 -10.98 35.01 -14.93
C LYS A 185 -12.32 34.37 -14.53
N TYR A 186 -12.53 34.15 -13.21
CA TYR A 186 -13.74 33.52 -12.63
C TYR A 186 -14.67 34.44 -11.85
N LYS A 187 -15.95 34.03 -11.81
CA LYS A 187 -17.00 34.55 -10.88
C LYS A 187 -17.47 33.44 -9.95
N ASP A 188 -17.69 33.79 -8.68
CA ASP A 188 -18.13 32.89 -7.61
C ASP A 188 -19.64 32.90 -7.44
N ASP A 189 -20.25 31.68 -7.27
CA ASP A 189 -21.64 31.52 -6.82
C ASP A 189 -21.67 30.54 -5.63
N CYS A 190 -22.29 30.95 -4.51
CA CYS A 190 -22.37 30.21 -3.24
C CYS A 190 -23.79 29.97 -2.75
N TYR A 191 -24.07 28.80 -2.14
CA TYR A 191 -25.30 28.50 -1.40
C TYR A 191 -25.02 28.00 0.04
N PRO A 192 -25.82 28.37 1.06
CA PRO A 192 -25.56 28.03 2.48
C PRO A 192 -26.26 26.74 2.96
N ILE A 193 -25.62 26.00 3.89
CA ILE A 193 -26.14 24.77 4.52
C ILE A 193 -26.19 24.86 6.04
N LYS A 194 -27.25 24.29 6.66
CA LYS A 194 -27.54 24.28 8.10
C LYS A 194 -26.79 23.18 8.88
N ARG A 195 -26.41 23.47 10.14
CA ARG A 195 -25.58 22.65 11.04
C ARG A 195 -26.35 21.64 11.88
N SER A 196 -25.74 20.48 12.15
CA SER A 196 -26.10 19.52 13.19
C SER A 196 -24.89 19.07 14.02
N LYS A 197 -25.10 18.63 15.27
CA LYS A 197 -24.09 18.43 16.33
C LYS A 197 -23.32 17.09 16.29
N ARG A 198 -23.40 16.30 15.23
CA ARG A 198 -22.57 15.10 15.03
C ARG A 198 -21.42 15.42 14.08
N ARG A 199 -20.22 14.82 14.29
CA ARG A 199 -19.15 14.88 13.29
C ARG A 199 -19.70 14.29 12.00
N VAL A 200 -20.08 15.12 11.08
CA VAL A 200 -20.55 14.75 9.75
C VAL A 200 -19.47 15.20 8.78
N THR A 201 -18.94 14.28 7.99
CA THR A 201 -18.06 14.61 6.87
C THR A 201 -18.92 15.27 5.80
N ILE A 202 -18.62 16.52 5.47
CA ILE A 202 -19.34 17.31 4.47
C ILE A 202 -18.47 17.43 3.24
N VAL A 203 -19.03 17.13 2.07
CA VAL A 203 -18.37 17.34 0.78
C VAL A 203 -18.82 18.68 0.22
N HIS A 204 -17.85 19.58 -0.02
CA HIS A 204 -18.07 20.90 -0.61
C HIS A 204 -17.42 20.99 -1.99
N MET A 205 -18.01 21.76 -2.89
CA MET A 205 -17.44 22.13 -4.19
C MET A 205 -17.17 23.63 -4.21
N GLU A 206 -16.28 24.09 -3.32
CA GLU A 206 -16.04 25.50 -3.09
C GLU A 206 -14.61 25.91 -3.46
N ASN A 207 -14.43 27.23 -3.64
CA ASN A 207 -13.10 27.80 -3.89
C ASN A 207 -12.29 27.85 -2.59
N ILE A 208 -11.48 26.81 -2.33
CA ILE A 208 -10.60 26.72 -1.17
C ILE A 208 -9.40 27.66 -1.21
N ALA A 209 -9.12 28.31 -2.34
CA ALA A 209 -8.11 29.37 -2.42
C ALA A 209 -8.62 30.71 -1.84
N SER A 210 -9.94 30.85 -1.64
CA SER A 210 -10.54 32.07 -1.10
C SER A 210 -10.40 32.13 0.41
N ARG A 211 -10.08 33.32 0.93
CA ARG A 211 -10.07 33.61 2.38
C ARG A 211 -11.45 33.38 3.02
N ARG A 212 -12.52 33.61 2.26
CA ARG A 212 -13.88 33.43 2.73
C ARG A 212 -14.16 31.97 3.14
N PHE A 213 -13.77 31.00 2.32
CA PHE A 213 -13.91 29.58 2.67
C PHE A 213 -13.32 29.27 4.05
N TRP A 214 -12.08 29.68 4.30
CA TRP A 214 -11.40 29.39 5.57
C TRP A 214 -12.00 30.12 6.76
N ASN A 215 -12.42 31.37 6.59
CA ASN A 215 -13.08 32.14 7.65
C ASN A 215 -14.43 31.51 8.06
N ASP A 216 -15.13 30.88 7.13
CA ASP A 216 -16.42 30.24 7.40
C ASP A 216 -16.26 28.86 8.07
N GLN A 217 -15.05 28.27 8.03
CA GLN A 217 -14.73 26.96 8.62
C GLN A 217 -14.02 27.11 9.98
N LEU A 218 -14.71 27.66 10.97
CA LEU A 218 -14.14 27.98 12.30
C LEU A 218 -13.49 26.78 12.99
N TYR A 219 -13.95 25.56 12.77
CA TYR A 219 -13.34 24.38 13.37
C TYR A 219 -11.97 24.06 12.75
N LEU A 220 -11.79 24.25 11.42
CA LEU A 220 -10.50 24.06 10.77
C LEU A 220 -9.50 25.11 11.27
N LEU A 221 -9.92 26.35 11.47
CA LEU A 221 -9.09 27.41 12.04
C LEU A 221 -8.63 27.07 13.46
N LYS A 222 -9.48 26.43 14.26
CA LYS A 222 -9.13 25.98 15.61
C LYS A 222 -8.06 24.89 15.61
N GLU A 223 -8.11 23.96 14.67
CA GLU A 223 -7.18 22.83 14.58
C GLU A 223 -5.86 23.18 13.87
N LEU A 224 -5.88 24.14 12.94
CA LEU A 224 -4.74 24.52 12.10
C LEU A 224 -4.09 25.85 12.51
N GLY A 225 -4.84 26.75 13.18
CA GLY A 225 -4.45 28.10 13.47
C GLY A 225 -5.05 29.13 12.49
N HIS A 226 -4.83 30.44 12.76
CA HIS A 226 -5.41 31.50 11.96
C HIS A 226 -4.69 31.73 10.64
N PHE A 227 -5.44 31.93 9.57
CA PHE A 227 -4.94 32.35 8.25
C PHE A 227 -4.83 33.88 8.19
N SER A 228 -3.62 34.38 8.03
CA SER A 228 -3.37 35.81 8.18
C SER A 228 -3.46 36.64 6.90
N LYS A 229 -3.34 36.06 5.71
CA LYS A 229 -3.28 36.81 4.43
C LYS A 229 -3.86 36.01 3.26
N ASP A 230 -4.31 36.73 2.22
CA ASP A 230 -4.64 36.13 0.93
C ASP A 230 -3.37 35.58 0.26
N VAL A 231 -3.46 34.36 -0.28
CA VAL A 231 -2.35 33.76 -1.01
C VAL A 231 -2.24 34.43 -2.38
N ASN A 232 -1.14 35.13 -2.60
CA ASN A 232 -0.82 35.68 -3.92
C ASN A 232 -0.61 34.55 -4.92
N LYS A 233 -1.29 34.61 -6.07
CA LYS A 233 -1.30 33.62 -7.16
C LYS A 233 0.06 33.37 -7.83
N THR A 234 1.14 33.98 -7.37
CA THR A 234 2.42 33.99 -8.06
C THR A 234 3.45 33.11 -7.37
N LYS A 235 4.02 32.19 -8.14
CA LYS A 235 5.15 31.29 -7.85
C LYS A 235 4.84 30.09 -6.94
N THR A 236 4.11 29.12 -7.47
CA THR A 236 3.82 27.85 -6.81
C THR A 236 4.96 26.81 -6.93
N GLU A 237 5.99 27.07 -7.75
CA GLU A 237 7.10 26.11 -7.95
C GLU A 237 7.86 25.77 -6.66
N TYR A 238 8.02 26.74 -5.73
CA TYR A 238 8.67 26.50 -4.45
C TYR A 238 7.91 25.47 -3.59
N LEU A 239 6.59 25.29 -3.81
CA LEU A 239 5.78 24.33 -3.07
C LEU A 239 6.17 22.88 -3.37
N LYS A 240 6.81 22.62 -4.52
CA LYS A 240 7.37 21.30 -4.83
C LYS A 240 8.49 20.92 -3.87
N SER A 241 9.19 21.90 -3.29
CA SER A 241 10.27 21.67 -2.33
C SER A 241 9.78 21.19 -0.95
N PHE A 242 8.49 21.34 -0.63
CA PHE A 242 7.91 20.83 0.62
C PHE A 242 7.48 19.36 0.52
N GLN A 243 7.64 18.73 -0.64
CA GLN A 243 7.46 17.29 -0.75
C GLN A 243 8.60 16.59 0.02
N TYR A 244 8.23 15.81 1.02
CA TYR A 244 9.17 14.96 1.73
C TYR A 244 9.59 13.81 0.82
N GLU A 245 10.71 13.96 0.12
CA GLU A 245 11.28 12.94 -0.75
C GLU A 245 12.49 12.30 -0.08
N SER A 246 12.33 11.10 0.42
CA SER A 246 13.44 10.22 0.76
C SER A 246 13.76 9.35 -0.44
N ARG A 247 14.95 9.54 -1.04
CA ARG A 247 15.46 8.64 -2.08
C ARG A 247 16.25 7.52 -1.42
N LEU A 248 15.92 6.31 -1.81
CA LEU A 248 16.64 5.12 -1.37
C LEU A 248 18.04 5.07 -1.97
N LEU A 249 19.01 4.60 -1.20
CA LEU A 249 20.42 4.60 -1.56
C LEU A 249 20.68 3.83 -2.85
N LEU A 250 21.52 4.39 -3.73
CA LEU A 250 21.96 3.74 -4.96
C LEU A 250 22.81 2.50 -4.63
N SER A 251 22.82 1.56 -5.54
CA SER A 251 23.61 0.32 -5.43
C SER A 251 23.35 -0.50 -4.18
N THR A 252 22.15 -0.39 -3.61
CA THR A 252 21.66 -1.17 -2.48
C THR A 252 20.44 -1.99 -2.86
N TRP A 253 20.28 -3.15 -2.26
CA TRP A 253 19.04 -3.92 -2.28
C TRP A 253 17.96 -3.15 -1.56
N ILE A 254 16.79 -3.03 -2.17
CA ILE A 254 15.63 -2.42 -1.54
C ILE A 254 14.69 -3.53 -1.09
N VAL A 255 14.31 -3.53 0.17
CA VAL A 255 13.26 -4.38 0.70
C VAL A 255 12.06 -3.53 1.08
N ILE A 256 10.91 -3.85 0.50
CA ILE A 256 9.63 -3.28 0.92
C ILE A 256 8.95 -4.32 1.79
N ARG A 257 8.86 -4.03 3.10
CA ARG A 257 8.11 -4.87 4.04
C ARG A 257 6.73 -4.27 4.23
N ILE A 258 5.71 -5.09 4.02
CA ILE A 258 4.32 -4.76 4.33
C ILE A 258 3.84 -5.58 5.51
N ASP A 259 2.91 -5.03 6.29
CA ASP A 259 2.36 -5.68 7.49
C ASP A 259 0.88 -5.34 7.64
N GLY A 260 0.06 -6.32 7.97
CA GLY A 260 -1.37 -6.15 8.12
C GLY A 260 -1.75 -5.31 9.34
N CYS A 261 -2.37 -4.16 9.12
CA CYS A 261 -2.79 -3.30 10.21
C CYS A 261 -4.05 -3.85 10.89
N HIS A 262 -3.98 -4.07 12.22
CA HIS A 262 -5.06 -4.67 13.01
C HIS A 262 -5.53 -6.06 12.53
N PHE A 263 -4.67 -6.84 11.88
CA PHE A 263 -5.03 -8.16 11.34
C PHE A 263 -5.43 -9.17 12.42
N HIS A 264 -5.01 -8.98 13.65
CA HIS A 264 -5.55 -9.77 14.78
C HIS A 264 -7.08 -9.62 14.85
N ARG A 265 -7.59 -8.36 14.83
CA ARG A 265 -9.03 -8.08 14.82
C ARG A 265 -9.68 -8.56 13.52
N PHE A 266 -9.02 -8.37 12.38
CA PHE A 266 -9.49 -8.83 11.08
C PHE A 266 -9.70 -10.35 11.11
N SER A 267 -8.71 -11.12 11.60
CA SER A 267 -8.80 -12.58 11.69
C SER A 267 -9.89 -13.06 12.66
N GLU A 268 -10.15 -12.33 13.73
CA GLU A 268 -11.24 -12.65 14.66
C GLU A 268 -12.61 -12.40 14.04
N VAL A 269 -12.82 -11.24 13.41
CA VAL A 269 -14.09 -10.89 12.74
C VAL A 269 -14.44 -11.88 11.64
N HIS A 270 -13.45 -12.29 10.83
CA HIS A 270 -13.66 -13.23 9.72
C HIS A 270 -13.52 -14.70 10.13
N LYS A 271 -13.33 -14.97 11.44
CA LYS A 271 -13.25 -16.33 12.01
C LYS A 271 -12.22 -17.20 11.26
N PHE A 272 -10.99 -16.68 11.16
CA PHE A 272 -9.89 -17.46 10.63
C PHE A 272 -9.53 -18.60 11.57
N GLU A 273 -9.17 -19.75 11.02
CA GLU A 273 -8.72 -20.90 11.80
C GLU A 273 -7.48 -20.56 12.63
N LYS A 274 -7.39 -21.13 13.83
CA LYS A 274 -6.28 -20.92 14.76
C LYS A 274 -5.58 -22.24 15.08
N PRO A 275 -4.24 -22.31 15.11
CA PRO A 275 -3.29 -21.19 15.02
C PRO A 275 -3.10 -20.63 13.61
N ASN A 276 -3.33 -21.40 12.57
CA ASN A 276 -3.10 -21.02 11.17
C ASN A 276 -4.35 -21.29 10.33
N ASP A 277 -4.64 -20.39 9.39
CA ASP A 277 -5.68 -20.54 8.38
C ASP A 277 -5.01 -20.63 7.00
N GLU A 278 -5.08 -21.80 6.39
CA GLU A 278 -4.43 -22.09 5.11
C GLU A 278 -4.97 -21.21 3.97
N ALA A 279 -6.30 -21.00 3.94
CA ALA A 279 -6.92 -20.15 2.92
C ALA A 279 -6.46 -18.68 3.06
N ALA A 280 -6.32 -18.17 4.31
CA ALA A 280 -5.81 -16.84 4.55
C ALA A 280 -4.36 -16.66 4.10
N LEU A 281 -3.49 -17.65 4.35
CA LEU A 281 -2.10 -17.62 3.90
C LEU A 281 -2.00 -17.75 2.36
N ASN A 282 -2.82 -18.58 1.74
CA ASN A 282 -2.86 -18.71 0.30
C ASN A 282 -3.38 -17.44 -0.39
N LEU A 283 -4.32 -16.73 0.22
CA LEU A 283 -4.73 -15.41 -0.25
C LEU A 283 -3.56 -14.41 -0.23
N MET A 284 -2.80 -14.35 0.89
CA MET A 284 -1.59 -13.52 0.99
C MET A 284 -0.56 -13.89 -0.09
N ASN A 285 -0.31 -15.18 -0.29
CA ASN A 285 0.59 -15.69 -1.31
C ASN A 285 0.14 -15.30 -2.73
N SER A 286 -1.16 -15.43 -3.02
CA SER A 286 -1.72 -15.04 -4.31
C SER A 286 -1.61 -13.54 -4.58
N CYS A 287 -1.73 -12.71 -3.54
CA CYS A 287 -1.47 -11.26 -3.65
C CYS A 287 0.01 -10.98 -3.94
N ALA A 288 0.93 -11.70 -3.28
CA ALA A 288 2.36 -11.55 -3.52
C ALA A 288 2.74 -11.96 -4.95
N VAL A 289 2.17 -13.03 -5.50
CA VAL A 289 2.32 -13.41 -6.91
C VAL A 289 1.89 -12.25 -7.82
N GLY A 290 0.71 -11.67 -7.61
CA GLY A 290 0.23 -10.54 -8.40
C GLY A 290 1.13 -9.31 -8.31
N VAL A 291 1.73 -9.05 -7.14
CA VAL A 291 2.73 -7.97 -6.98
C VAL A 291 3.99 -8.24 -7.80
N LEU A 292 4.51 -9.47 -7.80
CA LEU A 292 5.66 -9.81 -8.63
C LEU A 292 5.34 -9.69 -10.12
N GLU A 293 4.15 -10.11 -10.55
CA GLU A 293 3.71 -9.99 -11.94
C GLU A 293 3.60 -8.54 -12.39
N GLU A 294 3.14 -7.63 -11.54
CA GLU A 294 2.98 -6.21 -11.85
C GLU A 294 4.30 -5.42 -11.79
N PHE A 295 5.20 -5.77 -10.87
CA PHE A 295 6.45 -5.04 -10.64
C PHE A 295 7.68 -5.88 -11.03
N ASN A 296 8.16 -5.74 -12.26
CA ASN A 296 9.28 -6.50 -12.81
C ASN A 296 10.63 -6.29 -12.08
N ASP A 297 10.73 -5.23 -11.29
CA ASP A 297 11.93 -4.95 -10.47
C ASP A 297 12.01 -5.81 -9.20
N ILE A 298 10.90 -6.48 -8.81
CA ILE A 298 10.87 -7.39 -7.68
C ILE A 298 11.37 -8.77 -8.12
N VAL A 299 12.44 -9.25 -7.50
CA VAL A 299 13.09 -10.54 -7.84
C VAL A 299 12.73 -11.66 -6.90
N PHE A 300 12.43 -11.34 -5.64
CA PHE A 300 12.12 -12.29 -4.59
C PHE A 300 11.15 -11.69 -3.59
N SER A 301 10.30 -12.50 -3.00
CA SER A 301 9.53 -12.10 -1.83
C SER A 301 9.42 -13.23 -0.83
N TYR A 302 9.29 -12.85 0.46
CA TYR A 302 9.13 -13.78 1.56
C TYR A 302 7.96 -13.36 2.46
N GLY A 303 7.03 -14.29 2.70
CA GLY A 303 5.80 -14.04 3.45
C GLY A 303 5.67 -14.89 4.71
N VAL A 304 5.15 -14.27 5.77
CA VAL A 304 4.85 -14.88 7.06
C VAL A 304 3.57 -14.28 7.62
N SER A 305 2.55 -15.10 7.87
CA SER A 305 1.29 -14.62 8.45
C SER A 305 0.68 -13.49 7.61
N ASP A 306 0.58 -12.29 8.18
CA ASP A 306 0.08 -11.07 7.54
C ASP A 306 1.20 -10.10 7.11
N GLU A 307 2.45 -10.56 7.10
CA GLU A 307 3.64 -9.80 6.68
C GLU A 307 4.22 -10.34 5.38
N TYR A 308 4.62 -9.46 4.47
CA TYR A 308 5.38 -9.78 3.27
C TYR A 308 6.56 -8.83 3.07
N SER A 309 7.70 -9.38 2.64
CA SER A 309 8.91 -8.64 2.29
C SER A 309 9.20 -8.81 0.80
N PHE A 310 9.17 -7.73 0.02
CA PHE A 310 9.46 -7.71 -1.42
C PHE A 310 10.85 -7.16 -1.66
N VAL A 311 11.70 -7.93 -2.33
CA VAL A 311 13.10 -7.58 -2.64
C VAL A 311 13.18 -7.07 -4.06
N LEU A 312 13.58 -5.81 -4.23
CA LEU A 312 13.84 -5.20 -5.54
C LEU A 312 15.30 -5.36 -5.94
N LYS A 313 15.54 -5.42 -7.25
CA LYS A 313 16.89 -5.43 -7.84
C LYS A 313 17.74 -4.30 -7.28
N LYS A 314 19.04 -4.57 -7.12
CA LYS A 314 20.03 -3.59 -6.65
C LYS A 314 20.09 -2.35 -7.56
N GLU A 315 19.92 -2.57 -8.85
CA GLU A 315 19.96 -1.55 -9.91
C GLU A 315 18.60 -0.89 -10.19
N SER A 316 17.55 -1.30 -9.47
CA SER A 316 16.19 -0.79 -9.69
C SER A 316 16.15 0.75 -9.69
N GLN A 317 15.53 1.30 -10.72
CA GLN A 317 15.24 2.73 -10.87
C GLN A 317 13.72 3.03 -10.74
N LEU A 318 12.97 2.06 -10.21
CA LEU A 318 11.53 2.20 -10.03
C LEU A 318 11.21 3.52 -9.34
N TYR A 319 10.38 4.34 -9.96
CA TYR A 319 10.01 5.70 -9.49
C TYR A 319 11.21 6.60 -9.12
N GLY A 320 12.38 6.43 -9.76
CA GLY A 320 13.59 7.16 -9.43
C GLY A 320 14.05 6.91 -7.99
N ARG A 321 13.80 5.72 -7.46
CA ARG A 321 14.10 5.27 -6.10
C ARG A 321 13.44 6.12 -4.98
N ARG A 322 12.31 6.76 -5.26
CA ARG A 322 11.56 7.49 -4.24
C ARG A 322 10.84 6.52 -3.32
N ALA A 323 11.24 6.49 -2.05
CA ALA A 323 10.72 5.56 -1.05
C ALA A 323 9.19 5.64 -0.93
N SER A 324 8.63 6.85 -0.84
CA SER A 324 7.20 7.09 -0.71
C SER A 324 6.39 6.47 -1.86
N GLU A 325 6.85 6.67 -3.11
CA GLU A 325 6.15 6.16 -4.30
C GLU A 325 6.26 4.64 -4.43
N ILE A 326 7.44 4.05 -4.13
CA ILE A 326 7.64 2.60 -4.19
C ILE A 326 6.78 1.90 -3.12
N VAL A 327 6.88 2.36 -1.87
CA VAL A 327 6.14 1.77 -0.74
C VAL A 327 4.63 1.84 -1.00
N SER A 328 4.11 3.02 -1.31
CA SER A 328 2.67 3.20 -1.49
C SER A 328 2.12 2.44 -2.70
N ALA A 329 2.84 2.40 -3.82
CA ALA A 329 2.42 1.66 -5.00
C ALA A 329 2.31 0.15 -4.72
N ILE A 330 3.31 -0.45 -4.04
CA ILE A 330 3.32 -1.87 -3.72
C ILE A 330 2.24 -2.20 -2.68
N VAL A 331 2.16 -1.43 -1.58
CA VAL A 331 1.18 -1.65 -0.51
C VAL A 331 -0.25 -1.48 -1.03
N SER A 332 -0.49 -0.45 -1.82
CA SER A 332 -1.79 -0.17 -2.43
C SER A 332 -2.21 -1.29 -3.40
N TYR A 333 -1.32 -1.72 -4.29
CA TYR A 333 -1.60 -2.80 -5.22
C TYR A 333 -1.89 -4.12 -4.49
N PHE A 334 -1.09 -4.45 -3.47
CA PHE A 334 -1.31 -5.62 -2.62
C PHE A 334 -2.69 -5.58 -1.95
N SER A 335 -3.09 -4.41 -1.41
CA SER A 335 -4.38 -4.22 -0.76
C SER A 335 -5.55 -4.39 -1.74
N SER A 336 -5.41 -3.88 -2.95
CA SER A 336 -6.38 -4.07 -4.04
C SER A 336 -6.57 -5.56 -4.35
N MET A 337 -5.45 -6.28 -4.58
CA MET A 337 -5.45 -7.71 -4.88
C MET A 337 -6.07 -8.52 -3.74
N TYR A 338 -5.80 -8.17 -2.48
CA TYR A 338 -6.35 -8.89 -1.33
C TYR A 338 -7.88 -8.86 -1.31
N ILE A 339 -8.48 -7.72 -1.63
CA ILE A 339 -9.95 -7.59 -1.67
C ILE A 339 -10.52 -8.25 -2.91
N MET A 340 -9.92 -8.04 -4.08
CA MET A 340 -10.40 -8.61 -5.33
C MET A 340 -10.39 -10.14 -5.30
N LYS A 341 -9.35 -10.74 -4.70
CA LYS A 341 -9.20 -12.20 -4.59
C LYS A 341 -9.91 -12.81 -3.37
N TRP A 342 -10.52 -12.01 -2.50
CA TRP A 342 -11.15 -12.53 -1.27
C TRP A 342 -12.12 -13.68 -1.52
N LYS A 343 -13.00 -13.53 -2.49
CA LYS A 343 -14.03 -14.55 -2.80
C LYS A 343 -13.45 -15.84 -3.41
N ASP A 344 -12.26 -15.79 -3.99
CA ASP A 344 -11.58 -16.98 -4.54
C ASP A 344 -11.15 -17.93 -3.41
N PHE A 345 -10.76 -17.37 -2.26
CA PHE A 345 -10.30 -18.13 -1.08
C PHE A 345 -11.38 -18.29 -0.01
N PHE A 346 -12.32 -17.35 0.06
CA PHE A 346 -13.42 -17.32 1.02
C PHE A 346 -14.78 -17.13 0.33
N PRO A 347 -15.23 -18.06 -0.54
CA PRO A 347 -16.45 -17.90 -1.33
C PRO A 347 -17.70 -17.68 -0.48
N HIS A 348 -17.74 -18.27 0.73
CA HIS A 348 -18.89 -18.20 1.65
C HIS A 348 -18.77 -17.15 2.75
N LYS A 349 -17.64 -16.40 2.81
CA LYS A 349 -17.45 -15.34 3.82
C LYS A 349 -17.56 -13.95 3.17
N GLU A 350 -18.46 -13.14 3.68
CA GLU A 350 -18.49 -11.71 3.34
C GLU A 350 -17.36 -10.97 4.05
N MET A 351 -16.82 -9.95 3.38
CA MET A 351 -15.78 -9.09 3.97
C MET A 351 -16.43 -8.05 4.89
N MET A 352 -16.40 -8.34 6.19
CA MET A 352 -17.05 -7.51 7.23
C MET A 352 -16.19 -6.35 7.71
N TYR A 353 -14.90 -6.39 7.45
CA TYR A 353 -13.91 -5.41 7.88
C TYR A 353 -12.93 -5.14 6.75
N THR A 354 -12.74 -3.86 6.39
CA THR A 354 -11.82 -3.48 5.31
C THR A 354 -10.38 -3.73 5.73
N PRO A 355 -9.62 -4.61 5.04
CA PRO A 355 -8.21 -4.85 5.33
C PRO A 355 -7.37 -3.69 4.82
N TYR A 356 -6.30 -3.37 5.54
CA TYR A 356 -5.29 -2.43 5.07
C TYR A 356 -3.94 -2.75 5.70
N PHE A 357 -2.88 -2.35 5.01
CA PHE A 357 -1.52 -2.71 5.33
C PHE A 357 -0.67 -1.46 5.51
N ASP A 358 0.30 -1.51 6.40
CA ASP A 358 1.38 -0.55 6.43
C ASP A 358 2.62 -1.07 5.70
N GLY A 359 3.53 -0.18 5.33
CA GLY A 359 4.74 -0.57 4.63
C GLY A 359 5.90 0.34 4.93
N ARG A 360 7.11 -0.22 4.78
CA ARG A 360 8.36 0.52 4.89
C ARG A 360 9.39 0.02 3.89
N ALA A 361 10.30 0.88 3.50
CA ALA A 361 11.46 0.54 2.68
C ALA A 361 12.73 0.50 3.52
N VAL A 362 13.55 -0.53 3.32
CA VAL A 362 14.87 -0.67 3.94
C VAL A 362 15.90 -0.94 2.85
N CYS A 363 17.09 -0.32 2.95
CA CYS A 363 18.19 -0.52 2.03
C CYS A 363 19.27 -1.38 2.67
N TYR A 364 19.63 -2.49 2.01
CA TYR A 364 20.72 -3.38 2.43
C TYR A 364 21.90 -3.27 1.45
N PRO A 365 23.11 -2.97 1.98
CA PRO A 365 24.28 -2.69 1.11
C PRO A 365 24.87 -3.92 0.43
N SER A 366 24.67 -5.12 0.99
CA SER A 366 25.21 -6.35 0.43
C SER A 366 24.19 -7.47 0.38
N SER A 367 24.43 -8.46 -0.50
CA SER A 367 23.61 -9.66 -0.60
C SER A 367 23.65 -10.48 0.68
N GLN A 368 24.78 -10.50 1.39
CA GLN A 368 24.89 -11.21 2.67
C GLN A 368 23.96 -10.62 3.73
N ILE A 369 23.95 -9.29 3.90
CA ILE A 369 23.08 -8.62 4.88
C ILE A 369 21.61 -8.77 4.49
N LEU A 370 21.29 -8.75 3.19
CA LEU A 370 19.94 -9.06 2.72
C LEU A 370 19.52 -10.50 3.08
N ARG A 371 20.41 -11.49 2.87
CA ARG A 371 20.15 -12.89 3.27
C ARG A 371 19.98 -13.01 4.78
N ASP A 372 20.77 -12.31 5.57
CA ASP A 372 20.63 -12.27 7.04
C ASP A 372 19.29 -11.66 7.46
N TYR A 373 18.79 -10.64 6.74
CA TYR A 373 17.44 -10.10 6.94
C TYR A 373 16.37 -11.16 6.68
N LEU A 374 16.44 -11.84 5.54
CA LEU A 374 15.47 -12.89 5.18
C LEU A 374 15.52 -14.06 6.16
N ALA A 375 16.74 -14.47 6.56
CA ALA A 375 16.94 -15.47 7.61
C ALA A 375 16.31 -15.05 8.94
N TRP A 376 16.48 -13.77 9.33
CA TRP A 376 15.81 -13.21 10.52
C TRP A 376 14.28 -13.35 10.43
N ARG A 377 13.67 -13.03 9.28
CA ARG A 377 12.22 -13.17 9.09
C ARG A 377 11.78 -14.63 9.20
N GLN A 378 12.56 -15.57 8.66
CA GLN A 378 12.23 -17.01 8.75
C GLN A 378 12.38 -17.56 10.18
N VAL A 379 13.40 -17.12 10.92
CA VAL A 379 13.56 -17.46 12.34
C VAL A 379 12.37 -16.94 13.14
N ASP A 380 11.94 -15.69 12.90
CA ASP A 380 10.76 -15.10 13.54
C ASP A 380 9.48 -15.89 13.20
N CYS A 381 9.31 -16.33 11.93
CA CYS A 381 8.23 -17.21 11.52
C CYS A 381 8.17 -18.48 12.39
N HIS A 382 9.27 -19.18 12.48
CA HIS A 382 9.37 -20.43 13.24
C HIS A 382 9.03 -20.23 14.72
N ILE A 383 9.63 -19.25 15.37
CA ILE A 383 9.42 -18.96 16.79
C ILE A 383 7.97 -18.58 17.08
N ASN A 384 7.42 -17.66 16.28
CA ASN A 384 6.06 -17.18 16.48
C ASN A 384 5.02 -18.26 16.19
N ASN A 385 5.22 -19.06 15.13
CA ASN A 385 4.30 -20.14 14.79
C ASN A 385 4.32 -21.24 15.87
N GLN A 386 5.48 -21.63 16.37
CA GLN A 386 5.59 -22.60 17.46
C GLN A 386 4.88 -22.12 18.72
N TYR A 387 5.10 -20.84 19.10
CA TYR A 387 4.42 -20.24 20.24
C TYR A 387 2.90 -20.21 20.06
N ASN A 388 2.42 -19.75 18.91
CA ASN A 388 0.99 -19.68 18.60
C ASN A 388 0.34 -21.06 18.56
N THR A 389 1.03 -22.07 18.06
CA THR A 389 0.56 -23.45 18.05
C THR A 389 0.36 -23.96 19.48
N CYS A 390 1.35 -23.80 20.35
CA CYS A 390 1.23 -24.15 21.77
C CYS A 390 0.09 -23.39 22.45
N PHE A 391 0.02 -22.09 22.24
CA PHE A 391 -1.01 -21.22 22.81
C PHE A 391 -2.42 -21.68 22.46
N TRP A 392 -2.68 -21.89 21.19
CA TRP A 392 -4.01 -22.29 20.76
C TRP A 392 -4.37 -23.74 21.10
N MET A 393 -3.39 -24.63 21.20
CA MET A 393 -3.63 -25.99 21.71
C MET A 393 -4.00 -25.95 23.19
N LEU A 394 -3.34 -25.12 24.01
CA LEU A 394 -3.72 -24.91 25.41
C LEU A 394 -5.13 -24.31 25.53
N VAL A 395 -5.48 -23.34 24.70
CA VAL A 395 -6.83 -22.76 24.70
C VAL A 395 -7.87 -23.81 24.31
N LYS A 396 -7.60 -24.59 23.25
CA LYS A 396 -8.47 -25.68 22.81
C LYS A 396 -8.61 -26.81 23.84
N SER A 397 -7.60 -27.01 24.70
CA SER A 397 -7.68 -27.96 25.84
C SER A 397 -8.49 -27.42 27.03
N GLY A 398 -9.10 -26.23 26.92
CA GLY A 398 -9.97 -25.63 27.95
C GLY A 398 -9.31 -24.57 28.85
N ARG A 399 -8.05 -24.22 28.63
CA ARG A 399 -7.40 -23.12 29.38
C ARG A 399 -7.84 -21.76 28.89
N THR A 400 -7.92 -20.78 29.78
CA THR A 400 -8.17 -19.38 29.39
C THR A 400 -6.97 -18.82 28.60
N LYS A 401 -7.21 -17.83 27.74
CA LYS A 401 -6.15 -17.14 26.99
C LYS A 401 -5.05 -16.61 27.93
N SER A 402 -5.43 -15.95 29.05
CA SER A 402 -4.50 -15.42 30.04
C SER A 402 -3.66 -16.52 30.72
N ALA A 403 -4.27 -17.63 31.13
CA ALA A 403 -3.56 -18.75 31.73
C ALA A 403 -2.58 -19.41 30.73
N SER A 404 -2.96 -19.52 29.46
CA SER A 404 -2.09 -20.03 28.41
C SER A 404 -0.89 -19.14 28.15
N GLN A 405 -1.07 -17.81 28.11
CA GLN A 405 0.03 -16.85 27.98
C GLN A 405 1.00 -16.93 29.17
N THR A 406 0.46 -16.98 30.40
CA THR A 406 1.28 -17.10 31.62
C THR A 406 2.09 -18.40 31.62
N TYR A 407 1.49 -19.51 31.20
CA TYR A 407 2.15 -20.80 31.09
C TYR A 407 3.32 -20.80 30.11
N LEU A 408 3.15 -20.15 28.95
CA LEU A 408 4.17 -20.10 27.89
C LEU A 408 5.26 -19.05 28.16
N LYS A 409 5.10 -18.17 29.15
CA LYS A 409 6.07 -17.15 29.46
C LYS A 409 7.38 -17.77 29.96
N GLY A 410 8.48 -17.52 29.26
CA GLY A 410 9.82 -18.01 29.58
C GLY A 410 10.14 -19.44 29.11
N THR A 411 9.19 -20.12 28.45
CA THR A 411 9.45 -21.46 27.89
C THR A 411 10.42 -21.39 26.70
N GLN A 412 11.30 -22.40 26.62
CA GLN A 412 12.23 -22.59 25.51
C GLN A 412 11.59 -23.41 24.37
N VAL A 413 12.33 -23.56 23.27
CA VAL A 413 11.87 -24.36 22.11
C VAL A 413 11.59 -25.82 22.50
N GLN A 414 12.46 -26.39 23.32
CA GLN A 414 12.30 -27.77 23.78
C GLN A 414 11.07 -27.96 24.64
N ASP A 415 10.81 -27.06 25.61
CA ASP A 415 9.62 -27.10 26.47
C ASP A 415 8.32 -27.06 25.63
N LYS A 416 8.33 -26.27 24.54
CA LYS A 416 7.21 -26.16 23.63
C LYS A 416 6.99 -27.45 22.82
N ASN A 417 8.07 -28.09 22.37
CA ASN A 417 7.97 -29.37 21.65
C ASN A 417 7.43 -30.47 22.57
N GLU A 418 7.88 -30.53 23.81
CA GLU A 418 7.36 -31.45 24.80
C GLU A 418 5.88 -31.20 25.11
N LEU A 419 5.49 -29.94 25.26
CA LEU A 419 4.10 -29.54 25.45
C LEU A 419 3.22 -29.96 24.26
N LEU A 420 3.69 -29.74 23.04
CA LEU A 420 2.97 -30.13 21.83
C LEU A 420 2.83 -31.65 21.75
N ALA A 421 3.87 -32.40 22.09
CA ALA A 421 3.83 -33.85 22.15
C ALA A 421 2.80 -34.37 23.19
N GLN A 422 2.78 -33.76 24.37
CA GLN A 422 1.82 -34.09 25.43
C GLN A 422 0.36 -33.82 25.02
N LEU A 423 0.10 -32.65 24.40
CA LEU A 423 -1.25 -32.24 24.02
C LEU A 423 -1.78 -32.96 22.78
N SER A 424 -0.90 -33.33 21.86
CA SER A 424 -1.28 -33.96 20.60
C SER A 424 -1.19 -35.50 20.62
N GLY A 425 -0.47 -36.07 21.57
CA GLY A 425 -0.10 -37.50 21.59
C GLY A 425 0.94 -37.89 20.55
N ALA A 426 1.57 -36.95 19.87
CA ALA A 426 2.57 -37.18 18.80
C ALA A 426 3.90 -36.54 19.12
N THR A 427 4.97 -37.31 19.23
CA THR A 427 6.32 -36.87 19.63
C THR A 427 6.96 -35.84 18.69
N ASP A 428 6.50 -35.72 17.47
CA ASP A 428 7.05 -34.81 16.47
C ASP A 428 5.95 -33.97 15.78
N TYR A 429 4.99 -33.54 16.60
CA TYR A 429 3.80 -32.83 16.09
C TYR A 429 4.14 -31.58 15.28
N TYR A 430 5.04 -30.72 15.81
CA TYR A 430 5.37 -29.48 15.17
C TYR A 430 6.00 -29.65 13.79
N ASN A 431 6.91 -30.62 13.63
CA ASN A 431 7.59 -30.88 12.35
C ASN A 431 6.67 -31.49 11.29
N LYS A 432 5.54 -32.08 11.72
CA LYS A 432 4.50 -32.64 10.82
C LYS A 432 3.52 -31.56 10.32
N LEU A 433 3.52 -30.35 10.90
CA LEU A 433 2.72 -29.25 10.38
C LEU A 433 3.13 -28.89 8.95
N PRO A 434 2.20 -28.40 8.11
CA PRO A 434 2.52 -27.95 6.77
C PRO A 434 3.73 -27.02 6.72
N PRO A 435 4.66 -27.18 5.77
CA PRO A 435 5.84 -26.32 5.66
C PRO A 435 5.48 -24.83 5.57
N MET A 436 4.40 -24.45 4.91
CA MET A 436 3.88 -23.07 4.82
C MET A 436 3.72 -22.42 6.20
N PHE A 437 3.28 -23.16 7.22
CA PHE A 437 3.09 -22.62 8.58
C PHE A 437 4.40 -22.42 9.32
N ARG A 438 5.40 -23.28 9.06
CA ARG A 438 6.66 -23.33 9.79
C ARG A 438 7.79 -22.53 9.15
N LEU A 439 7.83 -22.53 7.82
CA LEU A 439 8.92 -21.97 7.02
C LEU A 439 8.53 -20.66 6.32
N GLY A 440 7.23 -20.31 6.30
CA GLY A 440 6.74 -19.19 5.50
C GLY A 440 6.69 -19.53 4.01
N SER A 441 6.50 -18.50 3.18
CA SER A 441 6.33 -18.63 1.73
C SER A 441 7.39 -17.82 1.00
N SER A 442 8.18 -18.46 0.15
CA SER A 442 9.11 -17.83 -0.78
C SER A 442 8.45 -17.72 -2.16
N VAL A 443 8.39 -16.50 -2.72
CA VAL A 443 7.76 -16.26 -4.03
C VAL A 443 8.77 -15.55 -4.93
N TYR A 444 9.04 -16.11 -6.09
CA TYR A 444 10.03 -15.59 -7.04
C TYR A 444 9.74 -16.00 -8.48
N ARG A 445 10.41 -15.38 -9.46
CA ARG A 445 10.30 -15.75 -10.87
C ARG A 445 11.21 -16.92 -11.16
N ASN A 446 10.68 -18.00 -11.71
CA ASN A 446 11.47 -19.12 -12.22
C ASN A 446 11.55 -19.05 -13.75
N LYS A 447 12.73 -19.33 -14.30
CA LYS A 447 12.97 -19.42 -15.73
C LYS A 447 12.79 -20.88 -16.14
N GLU A 448 11.66 -21.22 -16.73
CA GLU A 448 11.45 -22.54 -17.33
C GLU A 448 11.95 -22.53 -18.78
N GLU A 449 12.95 -23.36 -19.08
CA GLU A 449 13.32 -23.68 -20.46
C GLU A 449 12.20 -24.54 -21.07
N LYS A 450 11.39 -23.98 -21.96
CA LYS A 450 10.49 -24.82 -22.76
C LYS A 450 11.31 -25.63 -23.73
N LYS A 451 11.51 -26.93 -23.45
CA LYS A 451 11.88 -27.89 -24.47
C LYS A 451 10.75 -27.98 -25.48
N ILE A 452 10.91 -27.30 -26.62
CA ILE A 452 10.03 -27.48 -27.77
C ILE A 452 10.38 -28.84 -28.32
N VAL A 453 9.49 -29.83 -28.09
CA VAL A 453 9.46 -31.07 -28.89
C VAL A 453 8.76 -30.70 -30.19
N GLY A 454 9.53 -30.30 -31.15
CA GLY A 454 9.07 -29.98 -32.48
C GLY A 454 10.08 -30.52 -33.50
N ASP A 455 9.58 -31.14 -34.55
CA ASP A 455 10.31 -31.79 -35.64
C ASP A 455 11.41 -30.89 -36.23
N LYS A 456 12.51 -31.55 -36.55
CA LYS A 456 13.66 -30.95 -37.23
C LYS A 456 13.20 -30.39 -38.58
N GLU A 457 13.37 -29.07 -38.75
CA GLU A 457 13.89 -28.50 -39.99
C GLU A 457 14.13 -26.99 -39.81
N GLU A 458 15.41 -26.60 -40.04
CA GLU A 458 15.97 -25.30 -40.33
C GLU A 458 15.95 -24.16 -39.29
N GLY A 459 17.09 -23.94 -38.68
CA GLY A 459 17.74 -22.63 -38.51
C GLY A 459 17.04 -21.59 -37.63
N GLY A 460 17.35 -21.58 -36.33
CA GLY A 460 17.05 -20.43 -35.45
C GLY A 460 16.42 -20.85 -34.14
N SER A 461 17.18 -21.28 -33.15
CA SER A 461 16.68 -21.44 -31.79
C SER A 461 16.43 -20.06 -31.18
N ILE A 462 15.19 -19.58 -31.22
CA ILE A 462 14.75 -18.53 -30.33
C ILE A 462 14.35 -19.27 -29.04
N ASP A 463 15.24 -19.25 -28.04
CA ASP A 463 14.93 -19.70 -26.69
C ASP A 463 13.82 -18.82 -26.11
N ASN A 464 12.58 -19.26 -26.23
CA ASN A 464 11.45 -18.67 -25.54
C ASN A 464 11.51 -19.06 -24.04
N ILE A 465 12.34 -18.32 -23.27
CA ILE A 465 12.38 -18.42 -21.82
C ILE A 465 11.05 -17.87 -21.30
N CYS A 466 10.20 -18.74 -20.76
CA CYS A 466 8.98 -18.33 -20.09
C CYS A 466 9.28 -18.13 -18.61
N GLU A 467 9.19 -16.90 -18.14
CA GLU A 467 9.29 -16.59 -16.70
C GLU A 467 7.94 -16.83 -16.03
N LYS A 468 7.89 -17.73 -15.05
CA LYS A 468 6.71 -18.01 -14.24
C LYS A 468 6.98 -17.69 -12.78
N VAL A 469 6.04 -17.03 -12.12
CA VAL A 469 6.12 -16.82 -10.66
C VAL A 469 5.74 -18.11 -9.95
N VAL A 470 6.59 -18.56 -9.04
CA VAL A 470 6.43 -19.79 -8.27
C VAL A 470 6.39 -19.49 -6.77
N ILE A 471 5.74 -20.37 -6.01
CA ILE A 471 5.68 -20.34 -4.55
C ILE A 471 6.36 -21.58 -4.02
N GLU A 472 7.32 -21.42 -3.10
CA GLU A 472 7.99 -22.52 -2.41
C GLU A 472 7.97 -22.33 -0.90
N TYR A 473 7.94 -23.45 -0.18
CA TYR A 473 7.96 -23.51 1.29
C TYR A 473 9.24 -24.20 1.74
N CYS A 474 10.34 -23.47 1.73
CA CYS A 474 11.69 -24.02 1.89
C CYS A 474 12.48 -23.29 2.97
N ASN A 475 13.60 -23.89 3.40
CA ASN A 475 14.51 -23.29 4.36
C ASN A 475 15.47 -22.33 3.64
N ILE A 476 15.16 -21.02 3.70
CA ILE A 476 16.00 -19.97 3.08
C ILE A 476 17.17 -19.52 3.94
N ILE A 477 17.35 -20.10 5.13
CA ILE A 477 18.52 -19.84 5.99
C ILE A 477 19.74 -20.60 5.47
N GLU A 478 19.50 -21.76 4.84
CA GLU A 478 20.57 -22.61 4.35
C GLU A 478 21.19 -22.07 3.06
N PRO A 479 22.53 -22.08 2.94
CA PRO A 479 23.24 -21.67 1.74
C PRO A 479 22.80 -22.42 0.48
N SER A 480 22.46 -23.70 0.61
CA SER A 480 22.01 -24.58 -0.48
C SER A 480 20.82 -24.02 -1.25
N PHE A 481 19.87 -23.33 -0.57
CA PHE A 481 18.75 -22.67 -1.24
C PHE A 481 19.26 -21.58 -2.22
N TRP A 482 20.16 -20.72 -1.75
CA TRP A 482 20.67 -19.60 -2.56
C TRP A 482 21.58 -20.06 -3.69
N GLU A 483 22.32 -21.17 -3.48
CA GLU A 483 23.15 -21.80 -4.51
C GLU A 483 22.29 -22.39 -5.62
N ALA A 484 21.26 -23.15 -5.27
CA ALA A 484 20.31 -23.76 -6.21
C ALA A 484 19.54 -22.72 -7.05
N HIS A 485 19.26 -21.55 -6.48
CA HIS A 485 18.46 -20.50 -7.12
C HIS A 485 19.31 -19.30 -7.60
N SER A 486 20.63 -19.44 -7.63
CA SER A 486 21.57 -18.35 -7.95
C SER A 486 21.34 -17.73 -9.33
N ALA A 487 21.01 -18.55 -10.34
CA ALA A 487 20.73 -18.08 -11.69
C ALA A 487 19.38 -17.34 -11.82
N THR A 488 18.44 -17.66 -10.93
CA THR A 488 17.05 -17.17 -11.00
C THR A 488 16.84 -15.93 -10.14
N ILE A 489 17.28 -15.97 -8.88
CA ILE A 489 17.01 -14.92 -7.90
C ILE A 489 18.02 -13.76 -7.97
N GLN A 490 19.19 -13.97 -8.59
CA GLN A 490 20.24 -12.96 -8.81
C GLN A 490 20.68 -12.17 -7.54
N ILE A 491 20.48 -12.74 -6.35
CA ILE A 491 20.95 -12.16 -5.08
C ILE A 491 22.43 -12.56 -4.82
N ASN A 492 23.19 -12.86 -5.87
CA ASN A 492 24.61 -13.11 -5.78
C ASN A 492 25.36 -11.78 -5.82
N GLY A 493 26.08 -11.47 -4.77
CA GLY A 493 26.90 -10.30 -4.67
C GLY A 493 28.28 -10.51 -5.22
#